data_7fefa76ed64812d428f24040560365ac
#
_entry.id   7fefa76ed64812d428f24040560365ac
#
_cell.length_a   1.000
_cell.length_b   1.000
_cell.length_c   1.000
_cell.angle_alpha   90.00
_cell.angle_beta   90.00
_cell.angle_gamma   90.00
#
_symmetry.space_group_name_H-M   'P 1'
#
loop_
_entity.id
_entity.type
_entity.pdbx_description
1 polymer ?
#
loop_
_entity_poly.entity_id
_entity_poly.type
_entity_poly.pdbx_seq_one_letter_code
_entity_poly.pdbx_strand_id
1 'polypeptide(L)'
;EVGNDLLILSGSHPNIFTPCPWSAQEGKLTLKGIGGSKVSYVDLISAVKDILFQSNSNNPLNKTFSITIGDANYLPSTDHYYEYVPSTGITWTSARAAADTKTYFGLKGYLATITSADEAQLSGEQAKGAGWIGGSDAAVEGVWRWVTGPEAGTIFWNGAVNGSTPKYANWNTNEPNDANGGEDYAHITDPSIGNKGSWNDLRVT
;
A
#
# COMPACT_ATOMS: atom_id res chain seq x y z
N GLU A 1 -17.12 -1.57 -3.74
CA GLU A 1 -17.83 -0.77 -2.72
C GLU A 1 -17.82 -1.51 -1.40
N VAL A 2 -17.30 -0.87 -0.36
CA VAL A 2 -17.22 -1.48 0.98
C VAL A 2 -18.61 -1.94 1.43
N GLY A 3 -18.74 -3.23 1.77
CA GLY A 3 -19.97 -3.83 2.25
C GLY A 3 -20.94 -4.34 1.18
N ASN A 4 -20.76 -4.00 -0.08
CA ASN A 4 -21.63 -4.46 -1.18
C ASN A 4 -20.98 -5.52 -2.06
N ASP A 5 -19.66 -5.55 -2.11
CA ASP A 5 -18.90 -6.44 -2.97
C ASP A 5 -18.30 -7.59 -2.15
N LEU A 6 -18.28 -8.78 -2.72
CA LEU A 6 -17.81 -10.01 -2.07
C LEU A 6 -17.12 -10.90 -3.10
N LEU A 7 -15.95 -11.44 -2.75
CA LEU A 7 -15.33 -12.57 -3.45
C LEU A 7 -15.50 -13.84 -2.62
N ILE A 8 -15.91 -14.91 -3.26
CA ILE A 8 -16.17 -16.21 -2.64
C ILE A 8 -15.40 -17.28 -3.41
N LEU A 9 -14.68 -18.14 -2.71
CA LEU A 9 -14.18 -19.38 -3.29
C LEU A 9 -15.32 -20.40 -3.32
N SER A 10 -15.67 -20.85 -4.51
CA SER A 10 -16.65 -21.93 -4.72
C SER A 10 -15.96 -23.28 -4.98
N GLY A 11 -16.73 -24.33 -5.02
CA GLY A 11 -16.21 -25.67 -5.31
C GLY A 11 -15.46 -26.34 -4.15
N SER A 12 -14.77 -27.44 -4.45
CA SER A 12 -14.00 -28.22 -3.47
C SER A 12 -12.50 -28.10 -3.74
N HIS A 13 -11.77 -27.57 -2.78
CA HIS A 13 -10.33 -27.34 -2.83
C HIS A 13 -9.65 -27.96 -1.61
N PRO A 14 -9.37 -29.28 -1.62
CA PRO A 14 -8.96 -30.03 -0.43
C PRO A 14 -7.66 -29.56 0.21
N ASN A 15 -6.80 -28.84 -0.55
CA ASN A 15 -5.53 -28.31 -0.05
C ASN A 15 -5.61 -26.82 0.36
N ILE A 16 -6.77 -26.19 0.21
CA ILE A 16 -7.00 -24.79 0.57
C ILE A 16 -7.93 -24.73 1.79
N PHE A 17 -7.53 -23.93 2.77
CA PHE A 17 -8.34 -23.68 3.96
C PHE A 17 -9.66 -22.99 3.57
N THR A 18 -10.78 -23.57 3.99
CA THR A 18 -12.12 -23.04 3.77
C THR A 18 -12.86 -22.90 5.10
N PRO A 19 -13.74 -21.89 5.26
CA PRO A 19 -13.98 -20.80 4.32
C PRO A 19 -12.78 -19.82 4.21
N CYS A 20 -12.50 -19.39 2.99
CA CYS A 20 -11.46 -18.38 2.78
C CYS A 20 -11.91 -17.05 3.41
N PRO A 21 -11.05 -16.39 4.22
CA PRO A 21 -11.41 -15.13 4.84
C PRO A 21 -11.55 -14.03 3.78
N TRP A 22 -12.67 -13.33 3.79
CA TRP A 22 -12.94 -12.13 3.04
C TRP A 22 -12.84 -10.91 3.96
N SER A 23 -12.04 -9.93 3.58
CA SER A 23 -11.98 -8.64 4.24
C SER A 23 -12.74 -7.61 3.41
N ALA A 24 -13.94 -7.22 3.85
CA ALA A 24 -14.72 -6.20 3.17
C ALA A 24 -14.06 -4.81 3.21
N GLN A 25 -13.25 -4.54 4.23
CA GLN A 25 -12.52 -3.28 4.38
C GLN A 25 -11.36 -3.16 3.39
N GLU A 26 -10.68 -4.30 3.14
CA GLU A 26 -9.54 -4.36 2.22
C GLU A 26 -9.97 -4.76 0.80
N GLY A 27 -11.23 -5.20 0.61
CA GLY A 27 -11.67 -5.77 -0.65
C GLY A 27 -10.90 -7.03 -1.05
N LYS A 28 -10.47 -7.83 -0.08
CA LYS A 28 -9.47 -8.89 -0.26
C LYS A 28 -9.98 -10.25 0.16
N LEU A 29 -9.93 -11.23 -0.77
CA LEU A 29 -10.07 -12.65 -0.47
C LEU A 29 -8.68 -13.27 -0.30
N THR A 30 -8.45 -13.96 0.81
CA THR A 30 -7.15 -14.59 1.07
C THR A 30 -7.26 -16.10 0.94
N LEU A 31 -6.51 -16.70 0.00
CA LEU A 31 -6.36 -18.15 -0.15
C LEU A 31 -5.13 -18.61 0.65
N LYS A 32 -5.31 -19.58 1.53
CA LYS A 32 -4.23 -20.16 2.35
C LYS A 32 -4.27 -21.67 2.28
N GLY A 33 -3.12 -22.31 2.36
CA GLY A 33 -3.03 -23.76 2.55
C GLY A 33 -3.53 -24.20 3.94
N ILE A 34 -4.07 -25.40 4.03
CA ILE A 34 -4.52 -25.99 5.30
C ILE A 34 -3.33 -26.05 6.25
N GLY A 35 -3.55 -25.62 7.51
CA GLY A 35 -2.51 -25.59 8.53
C GLY A 35 -1.31 -24.68 8.23
N GLY A 36 -1.46 -23.72 7.31
CA GLY A 36 -0.36 -22.83 6.89
C GLY A 36 0.62 -23.49 5.90
N SER A 37 0.27 -24.63 5.33
CA SER A 37 1.09 -25.30 4.32
C SER A 37 1.19 -24.49 3.02
N LYS A 38 2.24 -24.75 2.24
CA LYS A 38 2.36 -24.21 0.89
C LYS A 38 1.31 -24.84 -0.02
N VAL A 39 0.67 -24.02 -0.85
CA VAL A 39 -0.28 -24.46 -1.88
C VAL A 39 0.48 -24.70 -3.19
N SER A 40 0.20 -25.80 -3.88
CA SER A 40 0.77 -26.04 -5.20
C SER A 40 0.21 -25.05 -6.23
N TYR A 41 0.97 -24.74 -7.27
CA TYR A 41 0.47 -23.90 -8.37
C TYR A 41 -0.77 -24.47 -9.03
N VAL A 42 -0.88 -25.80 -9.13
CA VAL A 42 -2.06 -26.47 -9.71
C VAL A 42 -3.29 -26.21 -8.88
N ASP A 43 -3.18 -26.39 -7.56
CA ASP A 43 -4.29 -26.13 -6.62
C ASP A 43 -4.67 -24.65 -6.59
N LEU A 44 -3.66 -23.76 -6.63
CA LEU A 44 -3.88 -22.31 -6.65
C LEU A 44 -4.61 -21.90 -7.93
N ILE A 45 -4.17 -22.36 -9.11
CA ILE A 45 -4.81 -22.05 -10.39
C ILE A 45 -6.25 -22.58 -10.42
N SER A 46 -6.48 -23.79 -9.90
CA SER A 46 -7.82 -24.35 -9.75
C SER A 46 -8.71 -23.47 -8.89
N ALA A 47 -8.24 -23.08 -7.69
CA ALA A 47 -8.98 -22.24 -6.78
C ALA A 47 -9.29 -20.86 -7.35
N VAL A 48 -8.32 -20.21 -8.02
CA VAL A 48 -8.51 -18.88 -8.62
C VAL A 48 -9.61 -18.91 -9.70
N LYS A 49 -9.73 -19.98 -10.47
CA LYS A 49 -10.79 -20.14 -11.49
C LYS A 49 -12.19 -20.27 -10.88
N ASP A 50 -12.28 -20.70 -9.64
CA ASP A 50 -13.53 -20.93 -8.93
C ASP A 50 -13.89 -19.77 -7.97
N ILE A 51 -13.19 -18.64 -8.08
CA ILE A 51 -13.56 -17.42 -7.35
C ILE A 51 -14.75 -16.77 -8.03
N LEU A 52 -15.81 -16.58 -7.26
CA LEU A 52 -17.02 -15.87 -7.68
C LEU A 52 -17.00 -14.45 -7.13
N PHE A 53 -17.36 -13.50 -7.98
CA PHE A 53 -17.67 -12.13 -7.57
C PHE A 53 -19.17 -11.95 -7.40
N GLN A 54 -19.57 -11.41 -6.28
CA GLN A 54 -20.95 -11.04 -5.98
C GLN A 54 -20.99 -9.58 -5.55
N SER A 55 -21.95 -8.82 -6.10
CA SER A 55 -22.22 -7.45 -5.67
C SER A 55 -23.71 -7.28 -5.39
N ASN A 56 -24.02 -6.60 -4.29
CA ASN A 56 -25.38 -6.18 -3.94
C ASN A 56 -25.61 -4.69 -4.29
N SER A 57 -24.71 -4.08 -5.05
CA SER A 57 -24.85 -2.70 -5.50
C SER A 57 -25.92 -2.59 -6.59
N ASN A 58 -26.81 -1.62 -6.46
CA ASN A 58 -27.81 -1.30 -7.48
C ASN A 58 -27.20 -0.54 -8.69
N ASN A 59 -25.96 -0.10 -8.58
CA ASN A 59 -25.22 0.58 -9.65
C ASN A 59 -23.81 -0.02 -9.76
N PRO A 60 -23.64 -1.21 -10.36
CA PRO A 60 -22.37 -1.86 -10.48
C PRO A 60 -21.45 -1.09 -11.44
N LEU A 61 -20.43 -0.44 -10.89
CA LEU A 61 -19.32 0.12 -11.66
C LEU A 61 -18.38 -1.00 -12.13
N ASN A 62 -17.58 -0.71 -13.15
CA ASN A 62 -16.50 -1.62 -13.56
C ASN A 62 -15.59 -1.90 -12.37
N LYS A 63 -15.23 -3.17 -12.15
CA LYS A 63 -14.33 -3.61 -11.09
C LYS A 63 -13.07 -4.18 -11.70
N THR A 64 -11.94 -3.83 -11.14
CA THR A 64 -10.65 -4.43 -11.48
C THR A 64 -10.22 -5.36 -10.35
N PHE A 65 -9.79 -6.56 -10.71
CA PHE A 65 -9.31 -7.55 -9.76
C PHE A 65 -7.82 -7.78 -10.01
N SER A 66 -7.06 -7.87 -8.94
CA SER A 66 -5.66 -8.29 -8.98
C SER A 66 -5.45 -9.56 -8.18
N ILE A 67 -4.51 -10.38 -8.61
CA ILE A 67 -4.12 -11.61 -7.94
C ILE A 67 -2.65 -11.48 -7.57
N THR A 68 -2.34 -11.65 -6.28
CA THR A 68 -0.97 -11.64 -5.78
C THR A 68 -0.64 -12.96 -5.09
N ILE A 69 0.61 -13.36 -5.18
CA ILE A 69 1.13 -14.56 -4.51
C ILE A 69 2.14 -14.09 -3.47
N GLY A 70 1.89 -14.37 -2.19
CA GLY A 70 2.71 -13.92 -1.06
C GLY A 70 2.12 -12.71 -0.35
N ASP A 71 2.98 -11.94 0.34
CA ASP A 71 2.55 -10.86 1.23
C ASP A 71 2.41 -9.49 0.54
N ALA A 72 2.89 -9.36 -0.70
CA ALA A 72 2.79 -8.13 -1.48
C ALA A 72 1.48 -8.06 -2.29
N ASN A 73 1.00 -6.85 -2.53
CA ASN A 73 -0.19 -6.58 -3.33
C ASN A 73 0.20 -5.91 -4.65
N TYR A 74 -0.28 -6.46 -5.74
CA TYR A 74 -0.01 -5.94 -7.08
C TYR A 74 -1.02 -4.85 -7.46
N LEU A 75 -0.52 -3.73 -7.98
CA LEU A 75 -1.33 -2.66 -8.53
C LEU A 75 -1.13 -2.59 -10.05
N PRO A 76 -2.14 -3.00 -10.86
CA PRO A 76 -1.99 -3.05 -12.33
C PRO A 76 -1.73 -1.69 -12.99
N SER A 77 -2.22 -0.60 -12.41
CA SER A 77 -2.05 0.74 -12.99
C SER A 77 -0.60 1.25 -12.95
N THR A 78 0.23 0.69 -12.07
CA THR A 78 1.65 1.07 -11.93
C THR A 78 2.62 -0.06 -12.24
N ASP A 79 2.11 -1.29 -12.38
CA ASP A 79 2.92 -2.53 -12.53
C ASP A 79 3.86 -2.77 -11.33
N HIS A 80 3.45 -2.31 -10.14
CA HIS A 80 4.23 -2.44 -8.90
C HIS A 80 3.57 -3.38 -7.90
N TYR A 81 4.40 -3.93 -7.01
CA TYR A 81 4.00 -4.70 -5.84
C TYR A 81 4.23 -3.89 -4.57
N TYR A 82 3.27 -3.90 -3.65
CA TYR A 82 3.32 -3.16 -2.39
C TYR A 82 3.20 -4.13 -1.22
N GLU A 83 4.09 -3.99 -0.25
CA GLU A 83 4.08 -4.76 1.00
C GLU A 83 4.17 -3.82 2.19
N TYR A 84 3.26 -3.97 3.15
CA TYR A 84 3.41 -3.33 4.46
C TYR A 84 4.30 -4.18 5.35
N VAL A 85 5.43 -3.62 5.79
CA VAL A 85 6.40 -4.31 6.65
C VAL A 85 6.33 -3.71 8.05
N PRO A 86 5.68 -4.38 9.03
CA PRO A 86 5.59 -3.88 10.39
C PRO A 86 6.95 -3.88 11.05
N SER A 87 7.37 -2.71 11.55
CA SER A 87 8.62 -2.54 12.30
C SER A 87 8.51 -1.34 13.24
N THR A 88 8.03 -1.58 14.45
CA THR A 88 7.80 -0.53 15.45
C THR A 88 9.09 0.20 15.80
N GLY A 89 9.07 1.53 15.73
CA GLY A 89 10.21 2.39 16.09
C GLY A 89 11.36 2.37 15.09
N ILE A 90 11.17 1.84 13.88
CA ILE A 90 12.18 1.92 12.84
C ILE A 90 12.34 3.36 12.34
N THR A 91 13.58 3.85 12.23
CA THR A 91 13.86 5.15 11.63
C THR A 91 13.65 5.12 10.12
N TRP A 92 13.38 6.27 9.48
CA TRP A 92 13.25 6.32 8.03
C TRP A 92 14.49 5.80 7.29
N THR A 93 15.69 6.17 7.74
CA THR A 93 16.94 5.71 7.13
C THR A 93 17.11 4.19 7.22
N SER A 94 16.74 3.59 8.36
CA SER A 94 16.78 2.14 8.55
C SER A 94 15.70 1.44 7.73
N ALA A 95 14.49 2.01 7.63
CA ALA A 95 13.42 1.48 6.80
C ALA A 95 13.79 1.51 5.31
N ARG A 96 14.41 2.61 4.83
CA ARG A 96 14.96 2.70 3.48
C ARG A 96 16.00 1.61 3.22
N ALA A 97 16.98 1.47 4.10
CA ALA A 97 18.01 0.45 3.96
C ALA A 97 17.42 -0.97 3.95
N ALA A 98 16.44 -1.24 4.82
CA ALA A 98 15.74 -2.52 4.86
C ALA A 98 14.96 -2.79 3.56
N ALA A 99 14.24 -1.80 3.03
CA ALA A 99 13.52 -1.90 1.77
C ALA A 99 14.47 -2.19 0.60
N ASP A 100 15.63 -1.51 0.54
CA ASP A 100 16.65 -1.68 -0.50
C ASP A 100 17.26 -3.10 -0.53
N THR A 101 17.13 -3.87 0.55
CA THR A 101 17.59 -5.27 0.62
C THR A 101 16.54 -6.28 0.18
N LYS A 102 15.28 -5.86 0.13
CA LYS A 102 14.18 -6.76 -0.27
C LYS A 102 14.19 -7.03 -1.77
N THR A 103 13.73 -8.21 -2.11
CA THR A 103 13.45 -8.59 -3.50
C THR A 103 12.13 -9.34 -3.58
N TYR A 104 11.39 -9.12 -4.67
CA TYR A 104 10.15 -9.83 -4.95
C TYR A 104 10.11 -10.23 -6.43
N PHE A 105 10.11 -11.53 -6.73
CA PHE A 105 10.25 -12.07 -8.09
C PHE A 105 11.42 -11.48 -8.89
N GLY A 106 12.54 -11.20 -8.24
CA GLY A 106 13.73 -10.59 -8.87
C GLY A 106 13.67 -9.05 -8.98
N LEU A 107 12.56 -8.43 -8.66
CA LEU A 107 12.41 -6.97 -8.58
C LEU A 107 13.02 -6.48 -7.27
N LYS A 108 13.77 -5.38 -7.32
CA LYS A 108 14.37 -4.75 -6.14
C LYS A 108 13.33 -3.92 -5.40
N GLY A 109 13.30 -4.05 -4.06
CA GLY A 109 12.45 -3.23 -3.19
C GLY A 109 12.99 -1.83 -2.96
N TYR A 110 12.10 -0.92 -2.57
CA TYR A 110 12.40 0.45 -2.12
C TYR A 110 11.21 0.96 -1.28
N LEU A 111 11.41 2.03 -0.50
CA LEU A 111 10.28 2.70 0.15
C LEU A 111 9.34 3.25 -0.91
N ALA A 112 8.05 3.00 -0.75
CA ALA A 112 7.04 3.33 -1.76
C ALA A 112 7.06 4.81 -2.15
N THR A 113 7.01 5.07 -3.44
CA THR A 113 6.68 6.35 -4.04
C THR A 113 5.21 6.30 -4.44
N ILE A 114 4.41 7.31 -4.10
CA ILE A 114 2.97 7.29 -4.29
C ILE A 114 2.59 8.42 -5.23
N THR A 115 2.30 8.09 -6.47
CA THR A 115 2.15 9.03 -7.57
C THR A 115 0.71 9.13 -8.09
N SER A 116 -0.20 8.35 -7.51
CA SER A 116 -1.60 8.30 -7.90
C SER A 116 -2.55 8.05 -6.72
N ALA A 117 -3.83 8.34 -6.92
CA ALA A 117 -4.87 8.06 -5.95
C ALA A 117 -5.02 6.55 -5.69
N ASP A 118 -4.85 5.71 -6.72
CA ASP A 118 -4.92 4.25 -6.59
C ASP A 118 -3.80 3.72 -5.70
N GLU A 119 -2.58 4.26 -5.85
CA GLU A 119 -1.45 3.92 -4.97
C GLU A 119 -1.70 4.37 -3.53
N ALA A 120 -2.22 5.57 -3.32
CA ALA A 120 -2.55 6.07 -1.98
C ALA A 120 -3.65 5.23 -1.32
N GLN A 121 -4.65 4.82 -2.07
CA GLN A 121 -5.70 3.93 -1.58
C GLN A 121 -5.13 2.58 -1.19
N LEU A 122 -4.37 1.92 -2.08
CA LEU A 122 -3.78 0.61 -1.80
C LEU A 122 -2.83 0.66 -0.60
N SER A 123 -1.93 1.64 -0.57
CA SER A 123 -0.96 1.80 0.52
C SER A 123 -1.65 2.09 1.85
N GLY A 124 -2.69 2.93 1.85
CA GLY A 124 -3.51 3.19 3.02
C GLY A 124 -4.29 1.98 3.51
N GLU A 125 -4.78 1.13 2.60
CA GLU A 125 -5.47 -0.11 2.94
C GLU A 125 -4.53 -1.15 3.56
N GLN A 126 -3.27 -1.19 3.11
CA GLN A 126 -2.26 -2.12 3.59
C GLN A 126 -1.60 -1.67 4.90
N ALA A 127 -1.42 -0.38 5.09
CA ALA A 127 -0.82 0.16 6.30
C ALA A 127 -1.74 -0.10 7.52
N LYS A 128 -1.20 -0.82 8.48
CA LYS A 128 -1.89 -1.13 9.76
C LYS A 128 -1.55 -0.13 10.86
N GLY A 129 -1.11 1.05 10.50
CA GLY A 129 -0.61 2.12 11.32
C GLY A 129 0.17 3.11 10.45
N ALA A 130 1.00 3.95 11.06
CA ALA A 130 1.93 4.79 10.31
C ALA A 130 2.97 3.94 9.57
N GLY A 131 3.38 4.37 8.39
CA GLY A 131 4.38 3.67 7.58
C GLY A 131 5.22 4.63 6.74
N TRP A 132 6.54 4.52 6.82
CA TRP A 132 7.46 5.33 6.03
C TRP A 132 7.27 5.12 4.53
N ILE A 133 7.31 6.23 3.77
CA ILE A 133 7.32 6.25 2.30
C ILE A 133 8.57 7.00 1.81
N GLY A 134 8.81 6.97 0.50
CA GLY A 134 10.06 7.46 -0.11
C GLY A 134 10.16 8.97 -0.30
N GLY A 135 9.30 9.77 0.34
CA GLY A 135 9.31 11.23 0.27
C GLY A 135 10.22 11.87 1.31
N SER A 136 10.94 12.93 0.91
CA SER A 136 11.77 13.73 1.82
C SER A 136 12.03 15.12 1.26
N ASP A 137 12.15 16.11 2.15
CA ASP A 137 12.65 17.47 1.85
C ASP A 137 13.94 17.84 2.62
N ALA A 138 14.59 16.87 3.28
CA ALA A 138 15.85 17.04 4.01
C ALA A 138 16.97 17.72 3.21
N ALA A 139 16.94 17.68 1.88
CA ALA A 139 17.91 18.36 1.04
C ALA A 139 17.63 19.87 0.88
N VAL A 140 16.38 20.26 0.86
CA VAL A 140 15.92 21.66 0.79
C VAL A 140 14.53 21.72 1.42
N GLU A 141 14.44 22.37 2.57
CA GLU A 141 13.21 22.57 3.33
C GLU A 141 12.06 23.08 2.45
N GLY A 142 10.90 22.43 2.59
CA GLY A 142 9.69 22.69 1.82
C GLY A 142 9.76 22.26 0.35
N VAL A 143 10.82 21.54 -0.08
CA VAL A 143 10.92 21.01 -1.45
C VAL A 143 10.90 19.49 -1.41
N TRP A 144 9.70 18.95 -1.31
CA TRP A 144 9.47 17.50 -1.18
C TRP A 144 9.74 16.74 -2.47
N ARG A 145 10.60 15.75 -2.37
CA ARG A 145 11.00 14.87 -3.48
C ARG A 145 10.82 13.42 -3.14
N TRP A 146 10.50 12.63 -4.13
CA TRP A 146 10.76 11.19 -4.04
C TRP A 146 12.27 10.98 -4.07
N VAL A 147 12.80 10.24 -3.09
CA VAL A 147 14.24 9.97 -2.97
C VAL A 147 14.58 8.49 -3.05
N THR A 148 13.57 7.68 -3.39
CA THR A 148 13.66 6.23 -3.62
C THR A 148 12.94 5.87 -4.92
N GLY A 149 13.10 4.63 -5.37
CA GLY A 149 12.39 4.11 -6.53
C GLY A 149 12.76 4.78 -7.87
N PRO A 150 12.03 4.44 -8.93
CA PRO A 150 12.22 5.02 -10.26
C PRO A 150 11.88 6.51 -10.33
N GLU A 151 11.07 7.04 -9.41
CA GLU A 151 10.67 8.45 -9.31
C GLU A 151 11.70 9.32 -8.58
N ALA A 152 12.83 8.74 -8.13
CA ALA A 152 13.85 9.47 -7.37
C ALA A 152 14.29 10.76 -8.08
N GLY A 153 14.31 11.88 -7.34
CA GLY A 153 14.59 13.22 -7.84
C GLY A 153 13.36 14.03 -8.26
N THR A 154 12.20 13.39 -8.45
CA THR A 154 10.96 14.08 -8.81
C THR A 154 10.43 14.91 -7.64
N ILE A 155 10.24 16.21 -7.86
CA ILE A 155 9.54 17.09 -6.90
C ILE A 155 8.05 16.79 -7.00
N PHE A 156 7.43 16.46 -5.86
CA PHE A 156 5.99 16.22 -5.80
C PHE A 156 5.23 17.23 -4.95
N TRP A 157 5.94 18.11 -4.21
CA TRP A 157 5.31 19.20 -3.46
C TRP A 157 6.29 20.33 -3.20
N ASN A 158 5.80 21.57 -3.21
CA ASN A 158 6.58 22.75 -2.87
C ASN A 158 5.83 23.58 -1.82
N GLY A 159 6.48 23.84 -0.71
CA GLY A 159 6.00 24.60 0.44
C GLY A 159 5.55 23.72 1.60
N ALA A 160 5.08 24.38 2.66
CA ALA A 160 4.45 23.75 3.82
C ALA A 160 2.94 23.48 3.55
N VAL A 161 2.09 23.52 4.56
CA VAL A 161 0.64 23.25 4.48
C VAL A 161 -0.09 23.97 3.35
N ASN A 162 0.32 25.17 3.00
CA ASN A 162 -0.26 25.96 1.90
C ASN A 162 0.54 25.84 0.58
N GLY A 163 1.34 24.80 0.47
CA GLY A 163 2.12 24.51 -0.71
C GLY A 163 1.28 24.08 -1.91
N SER A 164 1.96 23.79 -3.01
CA SER A 164 1.31 23.39 -4.26
C SER A 164 2.15 22.41 -5.07
N THR A 165 1.49 21.69 -5.96
CA THR A 165 2.15 20.80 -6.91
C THR A 165 1.33 20.62 -8.18
N PRO A 166 1.96 20.42 -9.36
CA PRO A 166 1.30 19.88 -10.55
C PRO A 166 1.25 18.34 -10.55
N LYS A 167 1.80 17.69 -9.53
CA LYS A 167 1.85 16.24 -9.38
C LYS A 167 0.81 15.76 -8.37
N TYR A 168 0.71 14.45 -8.20
CA TYR A 168 -0.10 13.87 -7.14
C TYR A 168 0.56 14.11 -5.78
N ALA A 169 -0.22 14.57 -4.81
CA ALA A 169 0.12 14.63 -3.40
C ALA A 169 -1.14 14.37 -2.57
N ASN A 170 -0.99 13.70 -1.44
CA ASN A 170 -2.10 13.33 -0.56
C ASN A 170 -1.77 13.61 0.91
N TRP A 171 -1.31 14.82 1.19
CA TRP A 171 -1.06 15.25 2.56
C TRP A 171 -2.34 15.22 3.39
N ASN A 172 -2.23 14.85 4.67
CA ASN A 172 -3.32 14.96 5.63
C ASN A 172 -3.65 16.44 5.88
N THR A 173 -4.76 16.71 6.54
CA THR A 173 -5.16 18.08 6.88
C THR A 173 -4.08 18.77 7.72
N ASN A 174 -3.66 19.95 7.32
CA ASN A 174 -2.60 20.78 7.90
C ASN A 174 -1.18 20.21 7.75
N GLU A 175 -0.94 19.30 6.80
CA GLU A 175 0.39 18.77 6.49
C GLU A 175 0.86 19.20 5.07
N PRO A 176 2.15 19.19 4.81
CA PRO A 176 3.27 19.03 5.75
C PRO A 176 3.43 20.28 6.62
N ASN A 177 3.73 20.12 7.92
CA ASN A 177 3.74 21.23 8.87
C ASN A 177 5.10 21.52 9.52
N ASP A 178 6.09 20.66 9.33
CA ASP A 178 7.45 20.74 9.93
C ASP A 178 7.39 21.07 11.44
N ALA A 179 6.57 20.33 12.20
CA ALA A 179 6.31 20.60 13.61
C ALA A 179 7.61 20.65 14.41
N ASN A 180 7.90 21.83 15.00
CA ASN A 180 9.12 22.14 15.75
C ASN A 180 10.42 22.07 14.95
N GLY A 181 10.38 22.06 13.62
CA GLY A 181 11.52 22.01 12.71
C GLY A 181 12.15 20.62 12.58
N GLY A 182 12.47 20.18 11.36
CA GLY A 182 13.18 18.95 11.06
C GLY A 182 12.29 17.71 10.90
N GLU A 183 11.05 17.87 10.45
CA GLU A 183 10.19 16.78 10.01
C GLU A 183 10.37 16.52 8.51
N ASP A 184 11.52 15.98 8.15
CA ASP A 184 12.01 15.90 6.77
C ASP A 184 11.55 14.65 6.01
N TYR A 185 10.73 13.77 6.59
CA TYR A 185 10.43 12.46 6.00
C TYR A 185 8.93 12.17 6.01
N ALA A 186 8.42 11.80 4.84
CA ALA A 186 7.01 11.49 4.66
C ALA A 186 6.67 10.07 5.14
N HIS A 187 5.50 9.95 5.78
CA HIS A 187 4.91 8.67 6.15
C HIS A 187 3.40 8.66 5.88
N ILE A 188 2.83 7.48 5.74
CA ILE A 188 1.37 7.31 5.71
C ILE A 188 0.85 7.60 7.11
N THR A 189 -0.16 8.47 7.21
CA THR A 189 -0.82 8.83 8.47
C THR A 189 -1.51 7.60 9.09
N ASP A 190 -1.39 7.45 10.40
CA ASP A 190 -2.14 6.42 11.11
C ASP A 190 -3.66 6.64 10.91
N PRO A 191 -4.40 5.62 10.46
CA PRO A 191 -5.82 5.76 10.14
C PRO A 191 -6.70 6.06 11.35
N SER A 192 -6.17 5.98 12.58
CA SER A 192 -6.88 6.40 13.78
C SER A 192 -6.87 7.92 14.02
N ILE A 193 -5.96 8.65 13.36
CA ILE A 193 -5.74 10.09 13.58
C ILE A 193 -5.83 10.92 12.29
N GLY A 194 -5.91 10.30 11.13
CA GLY A 194 -5.98 10.99 9.85
C GLY A 194 -6.76 10.23 8.78
N ASN A 195 -6.88 10.84 7.61
CA ASN A 195 -7.51 10.17 6.47
C ASN A 195 -6.67 8.98 6.03
N LYS A 196 -7.32 7.85 5.80
CA LYS A 196 -6.64 6.63 5.37
C LYS A 196 -5.89 6.86 4.05
N GLY A 197 -4.59 6.55 4.04
CA GLY A 197 -3.71 6.74 2.90
C GLY A 197 -3.17 8.16 2.72
N SER A 198 -3.58 9.12 3.56
CA SER A 198 -2.96 10.46 3.59
C SER A 198 -1.57 10.42 4.21
N TRP A 199 -0.81 11.49 4.02
CA TRP A 199 0.57 11.58 4.47
C TRP A 199 0.77 12.65 5.54
N ASN A 200 1.78 12.45 6.35
CA ASN A 200 2.30 13.41 7.29
C ASN A 200 3.83 13.45 7.18
N ASP A 201 4.45 14.56 7.55
CA ASP A 201 5.88 14.67 7.75
C ASP A 201 6.27 14.28 9.17
N LEU A 202 7.45 13.73 9.34
CA LEU A 202 7.95 13.33 10.64
C LEU A 202 9.49 13.34 10.65
N ARG A 203 10.05 13.48 11.85
CA ARG A 203 11.50 13.37 12.08
C ARG A 203 12.00 11.96 11.81
N VAL A 204 13.29 11.85 11.55
CA VAL A 204 13.95 10.56 11.25
C VAL A 204 13.93 9.54 12.39
N THR A 205 13.57 9.94 13.59
CA THR A 205 13.64 9.17 14.85
C THR A 205 12.80 7.93 14.88
#